data_0fd84b9d12a8933043ae805c5bc88184
#
_entry.id   0fd84b9d12a8933043ae805c5bc88184
#
_cell.length_a   1.000
_cell.length_b   1.000
_cell.length_c   1.000
_cell.angle_alpha   90.00
_cell.angle_beta   90.00
_cell.angle_gamma   90.00
#
_symmetry.space_group_name_H-M   'P 1'
#
loop_
_entity.id
_entity.type
_entity.pdbx_description
1 polymer ?
#
loop_
_entity_poly.entity_id
_entity_poly.type
_entity_poly.pdbx_seq_one_letter_code
_entity_poly.pdbx_strand_id
1 'polypeptide(L)'
;SCLVGSEMCIRDRDNHITTEFVDRFPDGKSPISLAFLDDDKNANYIFYKDYPAQRLEVPLPKIEKDDIFVFGSYYSLNPVLRTRMVEFLQYAQERKAIIYYDPNFRKAHAHEAIRLMPTVLENLEFADIVRGSDEDFQNLYGKSDAQEVYKEHIQFYCDRFLTTHGANGVNLHTRNFTRHFDSPQIQPLSTIGAGDNFNAGIIYGLLKYDVRHADLPSLDQDTWGKIIRCGMDLASEVCQSYDNYICLLYTSPSPRDKRQS
;
A
#
# COMPACT_ATOMS: atom_id res chain seq x y z
N SER A 1 -6.47 19.31 -0.56
CA SER A 1 -7.16 18.79 0.62
C SER A 1 -6.13 18.55 1.72
N CYS A 2 -6.36 19.08 2.88
CA CYS A 2 -5.49 18.90 4.05
C CYS A 2 -6.25 18.01 5.06
N LEU A 3 -5.71 16.81 5.33
CA LEU A 3 -6.25 15.94 6.38
C LEU A 3 -5.41 16.14 7.64
N VAL A 4 -6.07 16.51 8.74
CA VAL A 4 -5.47 16.58 10.06
C VAL A 4 -5.66 15.22 10.75
N GLY A 5 -4.67 14.75 11.51
CA GLY A 5 -4.67 13.39 12.09
C GLY A 5 -5.93 13.04 12.90
N SER A 6 -6.56 14.03 13.57
CA SER A 6 -7.83 13.83 14.28
C SER A 6 -9.01 13.56 13.35
N GLU A 7 -9.06 14.20 12.19
CA GLU A 7 -10.10 13.97 11.17
C GLU A 7 -9.99 12.58 10.54
N MET A 8 -8.77 12.10 10.33
CA MET A 8 -8.55 10.73 9.86
C MET A 8 -9.12 9.71 10.85
N CYS A 9 -8.83 9.84 12.14
CA CYS A 9 -9.35 8.92 13.16
C CYS A 9 -10.89 8.98 13.31
N ILE A 10 -11.52 10.14 13.05
CA ILE A 10 -12.99 10.26 13.03
C ILE A 10 -13.52 9.49 11.83
N ARG A 11 -12.98 9.72 10.65
CA ARG A 11 -13.39 9.03 9.42
C ARG A 11 -13.20 7.52 9.51
N ASP A 12 -12.09 7.06 10.09
CA ASP A 12 -11.84 5.63 10.30
C ASP A 12 -12.93 4.99 11.16
N ARG A 13 -13.30 5.64 12.28
CA ARG A 13 -14.38 5.15 13.15
C ARG A 13 -15.74 5.16 12.46
N ASP A 14 -16.04 6.20 11.68
CA ASP A 14 -17.29 6.30 10.91
C ASP A 14 -17.41 5.21 9.85
N ASN A 15 -16.25 4.69 9.37
CA ASN A 15 -16.17 3.55 8.47
C ASN A 15 -15.89 2.22 9.19
N HIS A 16 -16.13 2.14 10.50
CA HIS A 16 -15.97 0.93 11.32
C HIS A 16 -14.53 0.36 11.36
N ILE A 17 -13.53 1.22 11.15
CA ILE A 17 -12.13 0.85 11.29
C ILE A 17 -11.71 1.05 12.74
N THR A 18 -11.12 0.03 13.35
CA THR A 18 -10.59 0.08 14.71
C THR A 18 -9.42 1.06 14.78
N THR A 19 -9.49 2.00 15.73
CA THR A 19 -8.43 2.99 16.00
C THR A 19 -7.74 2.78 17.36
N GLU A 20 -7.95 1.63 17.95
CA GLU A 20 -7.41 1.28 19.27
C GLU A 20 -5.88 1.12 19.24
N PHE A 21 -5.32 0.70 18.09
CA PHE A 21 -3.87 0.53 17.89
C PHE A 21 -3.19 1.75 17.25
N VAL A 22 -3.83 2.92 17.27
CA VAL A 22 -3.24 4.17 16.79
C VAL A 22 -2.49 4.86 17.93
N ASP A 23 -1.17 5.00 17.81
CA ASP A 23 -0.37 5.80 18.73
C ASP A 23 -0.78 7.28 18.64
N ARG A 24 -1.05 7.89 19.79
CA ARG A 24 -1.48 9.28 19.90
C ARG A 24 -0.45 10.08 20.68
N PHE A 25 -0.14 11.26 20.16
CA PHE A 25 0.82 12.19 20.73
C PHE A 25 0.09 13.44 21.20
N PRO A 26 -0.44 13.49 22.44
CA PRO A 26 -1.23 14.64 22.94
C PRO A 26 -0.42 15.94 22.97
N ASP A 27 0.90 15.86 23.12
CA ASP A 27 1.79 17.02 23.17
C ASP A 27 2.42 17.36 21.81
N GLY A 28 2.07 16.60 20.76
CA GLY A 28 2.60 16.77 19.42
C GLY A 28 1.73 17.71 18.58
N LYS A 29 2.33 18.32 17.57
CA LYS A 29 1.58 19.00 16.51
C LYS A 29 1.28 18.02 15.39
N SER A 30 0.07 18.13 14.81
CA SER A 30 -0.27 17.33 13.64
C SER A 30 0.59 17.74 12.44
N PRO A 31 1.25 16.79 11.76
CA PRO A 31 1.97 17.10 10.53
C PRO A 31 1.00 17.51 9.43
N ILE A 32 1.45 18.40 8.56
CA ILE A 32 0.66 18.88 7.43
C ILE A 32 1.40 18.48 6.15
N SER A 33 0.67 17.86 5.23
CA SER A 33 1.14 17.56 3.87
C SER A 33 0.30 18.36 2.89
N LEU A 34 0.93 19.24 2.12
CA LEU A 34 0.29 19.97 1.04
C LEU A 34 0.60 19.27 -0.27
N ALA A 35 -0.43 18.91 -1.04
CA ALA A 35 -0.30 18.35 -2.37
C ALA A 35 -0.66 19.41 -3.41
N PHE A 36 0.23 19.66 -4.34
CA PHE A 36 0.03 20.54 -5.49
C PHE A 36 0.03 19.67 -6.75
N LEU A 37 -1.04 19.75 -7.54
CA LEU A 37 -1.11 19.05 -8.81
C LEU A 37 -0.33 19.82 -9.88
N ASP A 38 0.49 19.12 -10.64
CA ASP A 38 1.10 19.64 -11.87
C ASP A 38 0.12 19.58 -13.05
N ASP A 39 0.59 19.98 -14.24
CA ASP A 39 -0.23 20.00 -15.46
C ASP A 39 -0.73 18.59 -15.86
N ASP A 40 0.03 17.55 -15.53
CA ASP A 40 -0.29 16.14 -15.75
C ASP A 40 -1.14 15.53 -14.62
N LYS A 41 -1.60 16.36 -13.65
CA LYS A 41 -2.39 15.97 -12.47
C LYS A 41 -1.66 15.07 -11.48
N ASN A 42 -0.33 14.99 -11.53
CA ASN A 42 0.47 14.32 -10.53
C ASN A 42 0.70 15.22 -9.31
N ALA A 43 0.77 14.60 -8.14
CA ALA A 43 0.90 15.34 -6.89
C ALA A 43 2.37 15.61 -6.52
N ASN A 44 2.70 16.89 -6.35
CA ASN A 44 3.95 17.33 -5.73
C ASN A 44 3.66 17.70 -4.27
N TYR A 45 4.45 17.14 -3.34
CA TYR A 45 4.19 17.28 -1.92
C TYR A 45 5.17 18.22 -1.23
N ILE A 46 4.63 19.10 -0.35
CA ILE A 46 5.39 19.84 0.66
C ILE A 46 4.96 19.31 2.03
N PHE A 47 5.94 18.88 2.83
CA PHE A 47 5.72 18.33 4.15
C PHE A 47 6.17 19.31 5.23
N TYR A 48 5.24 19.68 6.12
CA TYR A 48 5.54 20.39 7.35
C TYR A 48 5.56 19.38 8.49
N LYS A 49 6.77 18.99 8.88
CA LYS A 49 7.02 17.94 9.87
C LYS A 49 7.50 18.59 11.18
N ASP A 50 6.66 18.56 12.18
CA ASP A 50 7.04 18.87 13.56
C ASP A 50 6.58 17.67 14.40
N TYR A 51 7.23 16.53 14.14
CA TYR A 51 6.88 15.30 14.83
C TYR A 51 7.49 15.28 16.23
N PRO A 52 6.73 14.87 17.26
CA PRO A 52 7.32 14.40 18.50
C PRO A 52 8.22 13.20 18.21
N ALA A 53 9.01 12.77 19.22
CA ALA A 53 9.82 11.56 19.10
C ALA A 53 8.91 10.41 18.63
N GLN A 54 9.20 9.85 17.46
CA GLN A 54 8.38 8.78 16.89
C GLN A 54 8.51 7.53 17.76
N ARG A 55 7.37 6.88 18.00
CA ARG A 55 7.27 5.65 18.77
C ARG A 55 6.18 4.77 18.18
N LEU A 56 6.20 3.51 18.51
CA LEU A 56 5.17 2.52 18.19
C LEU A 56 4.96 1.66 19.45
N GLU A 57 4.25 2.22 20.44
CA GLU A 57 4.09 1.61 21.77
C GLU A 57 2.78 0.85 21.91
N VAL A 58 1.92 0.88 20.91
CA VAL A 58 0.68 0.12 20.92
C VAL A 58 0.92 -1.37 21.11
N PRO A 59 0.04 -2.10 21.82
CA PRO A 59 0.15 -3.55 21.96
C PRO A 59 0.05 -4.23 20.57
N LEU A 60 0.57 -5.45 20.47
CA LEU A 60 0.37 -6.26 19.27
C LEU A 60 -1.13 -6.55 19.10
N PRO A 61 -1.71 -6.26 17.94
CA PRO A 61 -3.08 -6.63 17.65
C PRO A 61 -3.21 -8.15 17.58
N LYS A 62 -4.41 -8.68 17.81
CA LYS A 62 -4.67 -10.08 17.57
C LYS A 62 -4.62 -10.32 16.06
N ILE A 63 -3.61 -11.05 15.59
CA ILE A 63 -3.48 -11.50 14.21
C ILE A 63 -3.83 -12.98 14.15
N GLU A 64 -4.72 -13.35 13.25
CA GLU A 64 -5.11 -14.72 12.97
C GLU A 64 -4.46 -15.22 11.67
N LYS A 65 -4.53 -16.54 11.47
CA LYS A 65 -4.04 -17.16 10.24
C LYS A 65 -4.85 -16.62 9.04
N ASP A 66 -4.15 -16.34 7.95
CA ASP A 66 -4.70 -15.82 6.70
C ASP A 66 -5.23 -14.37 6.79
N ASP A 67 -5.04 -13.67 7.92
CA ASP A 67 -5.21 -12.22 7.97
C ASP A 67 -4.22 -11.53 7.02
N ILE A 68 -4.51 -10.29 6.62
CA ILE A 68 -3.63 -9.52 5.76
C ILE A 68 -2.98 -8.40 6.58
N PHE A 69 -1.65 -8.45 6.72
CA PHE A 69 -0.85 -7.45 7.40
C PHE A 69 -0.21 -6.51 6.35
N VAL A 70 -0.66 -5.26 6.32
CA VAL A 70 -0.17 -4.26 5.37
C VAL A 70 0.79 -3.32 6.07
N PHE A 71 1.97 -3.13 5.50
CA PHE A 71 2.94 -2.19 6.01
C PHE A 71 3.72 -1.51 4.88
N GLY A 72 4.38 -0.42 5.19
CA GLY A 72 5.17 0.26 4.18
C GLY A 72 5.43 1.72 4.48
N SER A 73 5.53 2.51 3.38
CA SER A 73 5.87 3.92 3.42
C SER A 73 7.22 4.18 4.11
N TYR A 74 7.65 5.43 4.11
CA TYR A 74 8.87 5.86 4.80
C TYR A 74 8.83 5.55 6.32
N TYR A 75 7.64 5.41 6.90
CA TYR A 75 7.46 5.01 8.28
C TYR A 75 8.08 3.65 8.60
N SER A 76 7.94 2.67 7.70
CA SER A 76 8.51 1.33 7.86
C SER A 76 10.05 1.30 7.81
N LEU A 77 10.67 2.40 7.34
CA LEU A 77 12.12 2.55 7.19
C LEU A 77 12.75 3.35 8.36
N ASN A 78 11.94 3.82 9.31
CA ASN A 78 12.41 4.62 10.41
C ASN A 78 13.26 3.80 11.39
N PRO A 79 14.54 4.12 11.60
CA PRO A 79 15.43 3.36 12.47
C PRO A 79 14.98 3.37 13.96
N VAL A 80 14.29 4.42 14.40
CA VAL A 80 13.77 4.51 15.77
C VAL A 80 12.68 3.46 16.03
N LEU A 81 11.91 3.14 14.99
CA LEU A 81 10.80 2.19 15.09
C LEU A 81 11.21 0.75 14.73
N ARG A 82 12.46 0.56 14.25
CA ARG A 82 12.84 -0.70 13.60
C ARG A 82 12.62 -1.92 14.47
N THR A 83 13.08 -1.92 15.70
CA THR A 83 12.91 -3.06 16.61
C THR A 83 11.44 -3.44 16.75
N ARG A 84 10.61 -2.45 16.98
CA ARG A 84 9.18 -2.68 17.17
C ARG A 84 8.48 -3.12 15.87
N MET A 85 8.89 -2.57 14.72
CA MET A 85 8.37 -2.99 13.41
C MET A 85 8.72 -4.47 13.14
N VAL A 86 9.94 -4.89 13.45
CA VAL A 86 10.35 -6.29 13.28
C VAL A 86 9.53 -7.22 14.18
N GLU A 87 9.21 -6.82 15.42
CA GLU A 87 8.33 -7.61 16.30
C GLU A 87 6.94 -7.82 15.66
N PHE A 88 6.35 -6.78 15.06
CA PHE A 88 5.06 -6.90 14.35
C PHE A 88 5.16 -7.84 13.15
N LEU A 89 6.22 -7.70 12.36
CA LEU A 89 6.43 -8.52 11.15
C LEU A 89 6.66 -9.99 11.50
N GLN A 90 7.49 -10.28 12.52
CA GLN A 90 7.71 -11.64 13.01
C GLN A 90 6.42 -12.26 13.55
N TYR A 91 5.66 -11.48 14.33
CA TYR A 91 4.39 -11.94 14.86
C TYR A 91 3.39 -12.28 13.76
N ALA A 92 3.27 -11.42 12.72
CA ALA A 92 2.42 -11.69 11.56
C ALA A 92 2.87 -12.94 10.79
N GLN A 93 4.17 -13.11 10.59
CA GLN A 93 4.76 -14.27 9.91
C GLN A 93 4.52 -15.58 10.68
N GLU A 94 4.71 -15.58 12.00
CA GLU A 94 4.44 -16.74 12.87
C GLU A 94 2.97 -17.17 12.81
N ARG A 95 2.06 -16.19 12.65
CA ARG A 95 0.61 -16.43 12.54
C ARG A 95 0.18 -16.85 11.13
N LYS A 96 1.10 -16.86 10.15
CA LYS A 96 0.78 -17.14 8.76
C LYS A 96 -0.21 -16.14 8.17
N ALA A 97 -0.10 -14.87 8.56
CA ALA A 97 -0.76 -13.78 7.88
C ALA A 97 -0.12 -13.54 6.52
N ILE A 98 -0.87 -12.99 5.57
CA ILE A 98 -0.33 -12.50 4.29
C ILE A 98 0.31 -11.14 4.54
N ILE A 99 1.62 -11.03 4.36
CA ILE A 99 2.36 -9.79 4.59
C ILE A 99 2.51 -9.03 3.27
N TYR A 100 1.85 -7.87 3.20
CA TYR A 100 1.82 -7.01 2.02
C TYR A 100 2.67 -5.76 2.27
N TYR A 101 3.71 -5.57 1.46
CA TYR A 101 4.65 -4.45 1.57
C TYR A 101 4.53 -3.47 0.42
N ASP A 102 4.29 -2.18 0.74
CA ASP A 102 4.37 -1.06 -0.21
C ASP A 102 5.40 -0.04 0.28
N PRO A 103 6.61 0.02 -0.29
CA PRO A 103 7.65 0.97 0.11
C PRO A 103 7.20 2.43 0.00
N ASN A 104 6.35 2.75 -0.98
CA ASN A 104 5.85 4.11 -1.24
C ASN A 104 6.97 5.17 -1.07
N PHE A 105 8.09 4.95 -1.77
CA PHE A 105 9.36 5.66 -1.55
C PHE A 105 9.46 6.91 -2.43
N ARG A 106 9.03 8.01 -1.85
CA ARG A 106 8.91 9.29 -2.56
C ARG A 106 10.26 9.92 -2.91
N LYS A 107 10.29 10.69 -4.01
CA LYS A 107 11.47 11.42 -4.50
C LYS A 107 12.17 12.27 -3.42
N ALA A 108 11.40 12.84 -2.50
CA ALA A 108 11.94 13.62 -1.38
C ALA A 108 12.94 12.83 -0.51
N HIS A 109 12.87 11.50 -0.50
CA HIS A 109 13.73 10.60 0.27
C HIS A 109 14.79 9.88 -0.59
N ALA A 110 14.83 10.11 -1.91
CA ALA A 110 15.76 9.41 -2.82
C ALA A 110 17.23 9.53 -2.40
N HIS A 111 17.63 10.66 -1.81
CA HIS A 111 18.98 10.89 -1.30
C HIS A 111 19.37 9.99 -0.12
N GLU A 112 18.40 9.35 0.53
CA GLU A 112 18.58 8.43 1.65
C GLU A 112 18.55 6.95 1.23
N ALA A 113 18.27 6.65 -0.03
CA ALA A 113 18.07 5.29 -0.52
C ALA A 113 19.19 4.33 -0.13
N ILE A 114 20.45 4.73 -0.34
CA ILE A 114 21.62 3.90 0.02
C ILE A 114 21.66 3.60 1.52
N ARG A 115 21.39 4.59 2.36
CA ARG A 115 21.41 4.44 3.83
C ARG A 115 20.29 3.52 4.32
N LEU A 116 19.15 3.58 3.67
CA LEU A 116 17.94 2.83 4.06
C LEU A 116 17.87 1.43 3.43
N MET A 117 18.73 1.13 2.47
CA MET A 117 18.72 -0.14 1.74
C MET A 117 18.74 -1.38 2.63
N PRO A 118 19.55 -1.47 3.72
CA PRO A 118 19.49 -2.65 4.60
C PRO A 118 18.09 -2.88 5.19
N THR A 119 17.39 -1.81 5.57
CA THR A 119 16.02 -1.91 6.10
C THR A 119 15.01 -2.27 5.00
N VAL A 120 15.20 -1.76 3.79
CA VAL A 120 14.37 -2.15 2.63
C VAL A 120 14.49 -3.63 2.36
N LEU A 121 15.72 -4.18 2.32
CA LEU A 121 15.96 -5.60 2.10
C LEU A 121 15.34 -6.46 3.18
N GLU A 122 15.50 -6.09 4.45
CA GLU A 122 14.87 -6.80 5.56
C GLU A 122 13.33 -6.77 5.47
N ASN A 123 12.73 -5.67 5.02
CA ASN A 123 11.29 -5.60 4.77
C ASN A 123 10.86 -6.54 3.63
N LEU A 124 11.67 -6.65 2.57
CA LEU A 124 11.41 -7.58 1.46
C LEU A 124 11.45 -9.04 1.91
N GLU A 125 12.32 -9.40 2.87
CA GLU A 125 12.40 -10.77 3.43
C GLU A 125 11.14 -11.18 4.17
N PHE A 126 10.43 -10.23 4.79
CA PHE A 126 9.15 -10.51 5.45
C PHE A 126 7.96 -10.55 4.48
N ALA A 127 8.07 -9.90 3.33
CA ALA A 127 6.92 -9.68 2.45
C ALA A 127 6.53 -10.94 1.65
N ASP A 128 5.25 -11.29 1.68
CA ASP A 128 4.65 -12.26 0.76
C ASP A 128 4.30 -11.64 -0.58
N ILE A 129 3.92 -10.36 -0.58
CA ILE A 129 3.59 -9.57 -1.76
C ILE A 129 4.27 -8.21 -1.62
N VAL A 130 5.02 -7.82 -2.64
CA VAL A 130 5.60 -6.47 -2.75
C VAL A 130 4.88 -5.70 -3.84
N ARG A 131 4.45 -4.49 -3.53
CA ARG A 131 3.88 -3.58 -4.51
C ARG A 131 4.59 -2.22 -4.45
N GLY A 132 4.78 -1.57 -5.57
CA GLY A 132 5.25 -0.20 -5.67
C GLY A 132 4.92 0.39 -7.04
N SER A 133 5.17 1.69 -7.21
CA SER A 133 5.15 2.33 -8.53
C SER A 133 6.54 2.28 -9.19
N ASP A 134 6.57 2.49 -10.49
CA ASP A 134 7.83 2.69 -11.23
C ASP A 134 8.65 3.85 -10.65
N GLU A 135 7.99 4.93 -10.18
CA GLU A 135 8.65 6.03 -9.50
C GLU A 135 9.31 5.60 -8.17
N ASP A 136 8.65 4.76 -7.37
CA ASP A 136 9.21 4.25 -6.12
C ASP A 136 10.54 3.50 -6.36
N PHE A 137 10.56 2.64 -7.38
CA PHE A 137 11.75 1.85 -7.71
C PHE A 137 12.82 2.69 -8.42
N GLN A 138 12.43 3.68 -9.21
CA GLN A 138 13.36 4.68 -9.73
C GLN A 138 14.06 5.43 -8.59
N ASN A 139 13.34 5.78 -7.54
CA ASN A 139 13.90 6.47 -6.37
C ASN A 139 14.77 5.56 -5.50
N LEU A 140 14.43 4.27 -5.39
CA LEU A 140 15.15 3.29 -4.56
C LEU A 140 16.39 2.72 -5.25
N TYR A 141 16.28 2.35 -6.53
CA TYR A 141 17.27 1.56 -7.25
C TYR A 141 17.84 2.26 -8.49
N GLY A 142 17.32 3.44 -8.84
CA GLY A 142 17.68 4.12 -10.09
C GLY A 142 17.11 3.43 -11.34
N LYS A 143 16.11 2.56 -11.18
CA LYS A 143 15.49 1.76 -12.22
C LYS A 143 13.98 1.79 -12.12
N SER A 144 13.30 1.90 -13.26
CA SER A 144 11.83 1.92 -13.35
C SER A 144 11.26 0.73 -14.15
N ASP A 145 12.11 0.00 -14.88
CA ASP A 145 11.66 -1.22 -15.59
C ASP A 145 11.34 -2.34 -14.59
N ALA A 146 10.09 -2.77 -14.59
CA ALA A 146 9.58 -3.75 -13.64
C ALA A 146 10.34 -5.10 -13.70
N GLN A 147 10.74 -5.53 -14.91
CA GLN A 147 11.45 -6.79 -15.11
C GLN A 147 12.88 -6.71 -14.57
N GLU A 148 13.57 -5.58 -14.77
CA GLU A 148 14.91 -5.38 -14.22
C GLU A 148 14.86 -5.29 -12.69
N VAL A 149 13.94 -4.49 -12.14
CA VAL A 149 13.74 -4.36 -10.68
C VAL A 149 13.46 -5.72 -10.06
N TYR A 150 12.55 -6.52 -10.64
CA TYR A 150 12.26 -7.85 -10.13
C TYR A 150 13.50 -8.74 -10.13
N LYS A 151 14.20 -8.85 -11.26
CA LYS A 151 15.34 -9.74 -11.41
C LYS A 151 16.54 -9.38 -10.54
N GLU A 152 16.81 -8.07 -10.39
CA GLU A 152 18.03 -7.62 -9.73
C GLU A 152 17.84 -7.37 -8.23
N HIS A 153 16.63 -7.07 -7.78
CA HIS A 153 16.41 -6.60 -6.41
C HIS A 153 15.34 -7.38 -5.63
N ILE A 154 14.25 -7.86 -6.27
CA ILE A 154 13.10 -8.39 -5.53
C ILE A 154 13.07 -9.90 -5.46
N GLN A 155 13.32 -10.63 -6.57
CA GLN A 155 13.13 -12.07 -6.69
C GLN A 155 13.87 -12.93 -5.66
N PHE A 156 14.95 -12.39 -5.07
CA PHE A 156 15.75 -13.08 -4.05
C PHE A 156 15.08 -13.14 -2.68
N TYR A 157 14.08 -12.28 -2.47
CA TYR A 157 13.39 -12.05 -1.20
C TYR A 157 11.90 -12.38 -1.30
N CYS A 158 11.24 -11.91 -2.37
CA CYS A 158 9.81 -12.07 -2.58
C CYS A 158 9.50 -12.51 -4.00
N ASP A 159 8.67 -13.55 -4.12
CA ASP A 159 8.28 -14.12 -5.40
C ASP A 159 7.13 -13.38 -6.11
N ARG A 160 6.44 -12.47 -5.43
CA ARG A 160 5.23 -11.80 -5.92
C ARG A 160 5.42 -10.30 -5.89
N PHE A 161 5.58 -9.74 -7.07
CA PHE A 161 5.90 -8.34 -7.27
C PHE A 161 4.91 -7.67 -8.20
N LEU A 162 4.24 -6.64 -7.70
CA LEU A 162 3.29 -5.80 -8.42
C LEU A 162 3.90 -4.42 -8.67
N THR A 163 3.98 -4.00 -9.92
CA THR A 163 4.45 -2.66 -10.27
C THR A 163 3.38 -1.90 -11.03
N THR A 164 2.98 -0.73 -10.52
CA THR A 164 2.01 0.15 -11.17
C THR A 164 2.72 1.22 -11.98
N HIS A 165 2.20 1.50 -13.19
CA HIS A 165 2.74 2.45 -14.15
C HIS A 165 1.69 3.48 -14.59
N GLY A 166 0.83 3.91 -13.68
CA GLY A 166 -0.26 4.84 -13.95
C GLY A 166 -1.15 4.37 -15.10
N ALA A 167 -1.33 5.19 -16.14
CA ALA A 167 -2.13 4.86 -17.31
C ALA A 167 -1.58 3.67 -18.12
N ASN A 168 -0.29 3.32 -17.97
CA ASN A 168 0.35 2.22 -18.66
C ASN A 168 0.10 0.85 -18.01
N GLY A 169 -0.68 0.80 -16.94
CA GLY A 169 -1.13 -0.47 -16.36
C GLY A 169 -0.31 -1.00 -15.20
N VAL A 170 -0.38 -2.31 -15.02
CA VAL A 170 0.22 -3.03 -13.89
C VAL A 170 0.99 -4.23 -14.40
N ASN A 171 2.21 -4.41 -13.95
CA ASN A 171 2.98 -5.63 -14.15
C ASN A 171 2.95 -6.50 -12.89
N LEU A 172 2.68 -7.78 -13.08
CA LEU A 172 2.85 -8.81 -12.06
C LEU A 172 4.01 -9.72 -12.44
N HIS A 173 4.96 -9.86 -11.55
CA HIS A 173 6.01 -10.86 -11.62
C HIS A 173 5.82 -11.87 -10.49
N THR A 174 5.86 -13.13 -10.84
CA THR A 174 5.86 -14.25 -9.89
C THR A 174 7.02 -15.18 -10.26
N ARG A 175 7.29 -16.15 -9.39
CA ARG A 175 8.25 -17.21 -9.74
C ARG A 175 7.85 -17.99 -11.00
N ASN A 176 6.54 -18.13 -11.26
CA ASN A 176 5.98 -19.01 -12.27
C ASN A 176 5.68 -18.29 -13.59
N PHE A 177 5.39 -17.00 -13.55
CA PHE A 177 5.00 -16.22 -14.73
C PHE A 177 5.17 -14.72 -14.52
N THR A 178 5.19 -13.99 -15.63
CA THR A 178 5.08 -12.53 -15.69
C THR A 178 3.88 -12.18 -16.54
N ARG A 179 3.08 -11.20 -16.11
CA ARG A 179 1.92 -10.73 -16.86
C ARG A 179 1.73 -9.23 -16.72
N HIS A 180 1.38 -8.59 -17.82
CA HIS A 180 0.94 -7.20 -17.88
C HIS A 180 -0.59 -7.12 -17.92
N PHE A 181 -1.13 -6.08 -17.27
CA PHE A 181 -2.56 -5.76 -17.24
C PHE A 181 -2.74 -4.30 -17.63
N ASP A 182 -3.48 -4.05 -18.72
CA ASP A 182 -3.77 -2.70 -19.19
C ASP A 182 -4.69 -1.95 -18.22
N SER A 183 -4.37 -0.69 -17.94
CA SER A 183 -5.24 0.18 -17.13
C SER A 183 -6.49 0.59 -17.89
N PRO A 184 -7.63 0.77 -17.19
CA PRO A 184 -8.79 1.40 -17.75
C PRO A 184 -8.43 2.80 -18.28
N GLN A 185 -8.94 3.13 -19.47
CA GLN A 185 -8.74 4.44 -20.07
C GLN A 185 -9.71 5.43 -19.42
N ILE A 186 -9.18 6.34 -18.61
CA ILE A 186 -9.93 7.39 -17.92
C ILE A 186 -9.29 8.75 -18.16
N GLN A 187 -10.04 9.82 -17.93
CA GLN A 187 -9.50 11.17 -17.82
C GLN A 187 -9.42 11.54 -16.34
N PRO A 188 -8.24 11.47 -15.71
CA PRO A 188 -8.13 11.71 -14.28
C PRO A 188 -8.34 13.18 -13.93
N LEU A 189 -9.06 13.43 -12.85
CA LEU A 189 -9.12 14.74 -12.19
C LEU A 189 -7.94 14.92 -11.23
N SER A 190 -7.55 13.83 -10.56
CA SER A 190 -6.43 13.79 -9.62
C SER A 190 -5.91 12.37 -9.53
N THR A 191 -4.60 12.19 -9.38
CA THR A 191 -3.98 10.88 -9.09
C THR A 191 -3.71 10.65 -7.62
N ILE A 192 -4.09 11.61 -6.75
CA ILE A 192 -3.91 11.51 -5.30
C ILE A 192 -4.73 10.33 -4.76
N GLY A 193 -4.07 9.42 -4.03
CA GLY A 193 -4.70 8.26 -3.45
C GLY A 193 -4.88 7.07 -4.40
N ALA A 194 -4.49 7.18 -5.69
CA ALA A 194 -4.58 6.06 -6.63
C ALA A 194 -3.83 4.82 -6.15
N GLY A 195 -2.60 5.00 -5.63
CA GLY A 195 -1.79 3.91 -5.06
C GLY A 195 -2.46 3.26 -3.85
N ASP A 196 -2.97 4.07 -2.92
CA ASP A 196 -3.63 3.58 -1.70
C ASP A 196 -4.92 2.81 -2.03
N ASN A 197 -5.71 3.32 -2.98
CA ASN A 197 -6.92 2.65 -3.43
C ASN A 197 -6.62 1.40 -4.27
N PHE A 198 -5.52 1.38 -5.04
CA PHE A 198 -5.04 0.16 -5.67
C PHE A 198 -4.71 -0.91 -4.62
N ASN A 199 -3.96 -0.57 -3.58
CA ASN A 199 -3.66 -1.49 -2.47
C ASN A 199 -4.94 -1.99 -1.80
N ALA A 200 -5.89 -1.11 -1.50
CA ALA A 200 -7.18 -1.48 -0.94
C ALA A 200 -7.93 -2.47 -1.86
N GLY A 201 -7.89 -2.26 -3.17
CA GLY A 201 -8.49 -3.16 -4.15
C GLY A 201 -7.82 -4.52 -4.24
N ILE A 202 -6.48 -4.58 -4.13
CA ILE A 202 -5.75 -5.86 -4.03
C ILE A 202 -6.17 -6.63 -2.76
N ILE A 203 -6.20 -5.94 -1.60
CA ILE A 203 -6.63 -6.54 -0.33
C ILE A 203 -8.07 -7.06 -0.43
N TYR A 204 -8.97 -6.22 -0.97
CA TYR A 204 -10.36 -6.63 -1.23
C TYR A 204 -10.43 -7.85 -2.16
N GLY A 205 -9.62 -7.90 -3.21
CA GLY A 205 -9.55 -9.03 -4.14
C GLY A 205 -9.08 -10.31 -3.46
N LEU A 206 -8.04 -10.25 -2.63
CA LEU A 206 -7.55 -11.39 -1.84
C LEU A 206 -8.66 -11.96 -0.94
N LEU A 207 -9.37 -11.08 -0.22
CA LEU A 207 -10.48 -11.46 0.64
C LEU A 207 -11.69 -12.00 -0.14
N LYS A 208 -12.05 -11.34 -1.25
CA LYS A 208 -13.20 -11.71 -2.08
C LYS A 208 -13.07 -13.09 -2.70
N TYR A 209 -11.85 -13.47 -3.09
CA TYR A 209 -11.56 -14.76 -3.71
C TYR A 209 -11.04 -15.80 -2.72
N ASP A 210 -11.16 -15.54 -1.40
CA ASP A 210 -10.76 -16.43 -0.30
C ASP A 210 -9.32 -16.95 -0.44
N VAL A 211 -8.41 -16.05 -0.84
CA VAL A 211 -6.98 -16.39 -1.01
C VAL A 211 -6.33 -16.47 0.36
N ARG A 212 -5.74 -17.61 0.66
CA ARG A 212 -5.04 -17.88 1.91
C ARG A 212 -3.53 -17.75 1.71
N HIS A 213 -2.80 -17.54 2.79
CA HIS A 213 -1.34 -17.49 2.74
C HIS A 213 -0.74 -18.73 2.02
N ALA A 214 -1.29 -19.93 2.28
CA ALA A 214 -0.81 -21.17 1.67
C ALA A 214 -1.07 -21.26 0.15
N ASP A 215 -2.01 -20.49 -0.40
CA ASP A 215 -2.39 -20.52 -1.82
C ASP A 215 -1.45 -19.65 -2.67
N LEU A 216 -0.81 -18.63 -2.06
CA LEU A 216 0.00 -17.63 -2.76
C LEU A 216 1.06 -18.22 -3.71
N PRO A 217 1.81 -19.30 -3.35
CA PRO A 217 2.83 -19.88 -4.23
C PRO A 217 2.28 -20.53 -5.51
N SER A 218 1.01 -20.94 -5.49
CA SER A 218 0.35 -21.67 -6.58
C SER A 218 -0.79 -20.93 -7.24
N LEU A 219 -1.01 -19.66 -6.85
CA LEU A 219 -2.10 -18.86 -7.38
C LEU A 219 -1.94 -18.65 -8.89
N ASP A 220 -2.97 -19.02 -9.65
CA ASP A 220 -2.97 -18.97 -11.10
C ASP A 220 -3.12 -17.54 -11.66
N GLN A 221 -2.81 -17.41 -12.97
CA GLN A 221 -2.85 -16.12 -13.67
C GLN A 221 -4.26 -15.49 -13.69
N ASP A 222 -5.30 -16.30 -13.77
CA ASP A 222 -6.68 -15.81 -13.88
C ASP A 222 -7.17 -15.27 -12.54
N THR A 223 -6.83 -15.94 -11.46
CA THR A 223 -7.14 -15.47 -10.10
C THR A 223 -6.37 -14.19 -9.78
N TRP A 224 -5.07 -14.12 -10.10
CA TRP A 224 -4.31 -12.87 -10.00
C TRP A 224 -4.93 -11.75 -10.86
N GLY A 225 -5.37 -12.07 -12.08
CA GLY A 225 -6.02 -11.11 -12.96
C GLY A 225 -7.30 -10.51 -12.36
N LYS A 226 -8.10 -11.33 -11.67
CA LYS A 226 -9.29 -10.86 -10.96
C LYS A 226 -8.95 -9.96 -9.76
N ILE A 227 -7.92 -10.31 -8.99
CA ILE A 227 -7.44 -9.53 -7.85
C ILE A 227 -6.91 -8.17 -8.32
N ILE A 228 -6.03 -8.17 -9.33
CA ILE A 228 -5.44 -6.93 -9.89
C ILE A 228 -6.52 -6.03 -10.48
N ARG A 229 -7.54 -6.60 -11.11
CA ARG A 229 -8.68 -5.83 -11.61
C ARG A 229 -9.41 -5.08 -10.49
N CYS A 230 -9.61 -5.70 -9.32
CA CYS A 230 -10.17 -5.00 -8.17
C CYS A 230 -9.30 -3.78 -7.77
N GLY A 231 -7.96 -3.94 -7.81
CA GLY A 231 -7.02 -2.83 -7.56
C GLY A 231 -7.16 -1.71 -8.59
N MET A 232 -7.18 -2.06 -9.87
CA MET A 232 -7.31 -1.09 -10.96
C MET A 232 -8.67 -0.37 -10.95
N ASP A 233 -9.75 -1.08 -10.65
CA ASP A 233 -11.10 -0.50 -10.61
C ASP A 233 -11.18 0.57 -9.50
N LEU A 234 -10.72 0.29 -8.28
CA LEU A 234 -10.72 1.26 -7.18
C LEU A 234 -9.75 2.44 -7.45
N ALA A 235 -8.57 2.16 -8.00
CA ALA A 235 -7.64 3.22 -8.36
C ALA A 235 -8.22 4.14 -9.46
N SER A 236 -8.91 3.58 -10.43
CA SER A 236 -9.55 4.35 -11.52
C SER A 236 -10.72 5.17 -11.02
N GLU A 237 -11.51 4.65 -10.08
CA GLU A 237 -12.64 5.36 -9.48
C GLU A 237 -12.17 6.59 -8.69
N VAL A 238 -11.16 6.42 -7.81
CA VAL A 238 -10.65 7.55 -7.02
C VAL A 238 -10.03 8.63 -7.91
N CYS A 239 -9.42 8.28 -9.02
CA CYS A 239 -8.84 9.25 -9.96
C CYS A 239 -9.88 10.15 -10.64
N GLN A 240 -11.16 9.79 -10.61
CA GLN A 240 -12.27 10.58 -11.17
C GLN A 240 -12.86 11.59 -10.15
N SER A 241 -12.27 11.72 -8.98
CA SER A 241 -12.65 12.67 -7.92
C SER A 241 -11.44 13.48 -7.46
N TYR A 242 -11.71 14.61 -6.80
CA TYR A 242 -10.68 15.33 -6.02
C TYR A 242 -10.54 14.76 -4.61
N ASP A 243 -11.46 13.90 -4.19
CA ASP A 243 -11.31 13.16 -2.94
C ASP A 243 -10.28 12.04 -3.13
N ASN A 244 -9.47 11.79 -2.11
CA ASN A 244 -8.45 10.74 -2.14
C ASN A 244 -8.96 9.39 -1.60
N TYR A 245 -10.27 9.22 -1.54
CA TYR A 245 -10.96 8.02 -1.07
C TYR A 245 -12.28 7.84 -1.82
N ILE A 246 -12.78 6.61 -1.85
CA ILE A 246 -14.06 6.28 -2.46
C ILE A 246 -15.17 6.46 -1.42
N CYS A 247 -16.14 7.32 -1.73
CA CYS A 247 -17.28 7.54 -0.85
C CYS A 247 -18.30 6.39 -1.01
N LEU A 248 -18.43 5.55 0.01
CA LEU A 248 -19.35 4.40 0.02
C LEU A 248 -20.83 4.80 -0.09
N LEU A 249 -21.19 6.06 0.15
CA LEU A 249 -22.56 6.56 0.00
C LEU A 249 -23.04 6.57 -1.45
N TYR A 250 -22.13 6.54 -2.42
CA TYR A 250 -22.43 6.58 -3.86
C TYR A 250 -22.13 5.26 -4.58
N THR A 251 -21.52 4.29 -3.92
CA THR A 251 -21.33 2.95 -4.49
C THR A 251 -22.60 2.13 -4.34
N SER A 252 -22.90 1.31 -5.34
CA SER A 252 -24.07 0.40 -5.34
C SER A 252 -24.19 -0.38 -4.03
N PRO A 253 -25.42 -0.66 -3.56
CA PRO A 253 -25.62 -1.33 -2.29
C PRO A 253 -24.80 -2.61 -2.16
N SER A 254 -24.13 -2.76 -1.02
CA SER A 254 -23.32 -3.92 -0.68
C SER A 254 -24.11 -5.21 -0.91
N PRO A 255 -23.47 -6.31 -1.32
CA PRO A 255 -24.14 -7.62 -1.36
C PRO A 255 -24.84 -8.03 -0.05
N ARG A 256 -24.46 -7.41 1.09
CA ARG A 256 -25.14 -7.58 2.38
C ARG A 256 -26.52 -6.92 2.42
N ASP A 257 -26.71 -5.80 1.72
CA ASP A 257 -27.97 -5.06 1.72
C ASP A 257 -29.07 -5.78 0.92
N LYS A 258 -28.68 -6.66 -0.01
CA LYS A 258 -29.61 -7.50 -0.79
C LYS A 258 -30.21 -8.70 -0.01
N ARG A 259 -29.79 -8.95 1.23
CA ARG A 259 -30.32 -10.04 2.06
C ARG A 259 -31.39 -9.59 3.05
N GLN A 260 -31.77 -8.32 3.03
CA GLN A 260 -32.82 -7.75 3.91
C GLN A 260 -34.07 -7.27 3.15
N SER A 261 -34.21 -7.60 1.88
CA SER A 261 -35.43 -7.34 1.10
C SER A 261 -36.13 -8.64 0.69
#